data_f235f9586c9d38fb9c455d898896a544
#
_entry.id   f235f9586c9d38fb9c455d898896a544
#
_cell.length_a   1.000
_cell.length_b   1.000
_cell.length_c   1.000
_cell.angle_alpha   90.00
_cell.angle_beta   90.00
_cell.angle_gamma   90.00
#
_symmetry.space_group_name_H-M   'P 1'
#
loop_
_entity.id
_entity.type
_entity.pdbx_description
1 polymer ?
#
loop_
_entity_poly.entity_id
_entity_poly.type
_entity_poly.pdbx_seq_one_letter_code
_entity_poly.pdbx_strand_id
1 'polypeptide(L)'
;LRKNRDDFHRILLLGPAHRVWLEGIAFPGTDAFETPLGRIPLAKQQIRELLRFPEVQLRDDAHQDEHCLEVQLPFLQEILNEFELIPAVVGEISPDSLSGLLENLLEDPQNLLLLSTDLSHFHSYSEAQAIDQKTAEAIESFEDEKILPEQACGAHPLRGLLRHARIQGWKIQRLGLCNSGDTAGSKDRVVGYGAWALSESVS
;
A
#
# COMPACT_ATOMS: atom_id res chain seq x y z
N LEU A 1 0.43 -13.46 -8.68
CA LEU A 1 0.54 -14.05 -7.33
C LEU A 1 0.20 -15.56 -7.34
N ARG A 2 -0.97 -16.00 -7.81
CA ARG A 2 -1.33 -17.45 -7.76
C ARG A 2 -0.33 -18.42 -8.39
N LYS A 3 0.46 -18.02 -9.39
CA LYS A 3 1.48 -18.86 -10.02
C LYS A 3 2.77 -18.96 -9.21
N ASN A 4 3.04 -17.95 -8.38
CA ASN A 4 4.30 -17.77 -7.62
C ASN A 4 4.03 -17.68 -6.11
N ARG A 5 2.92 -18.31 -5.64
CA ARG A 5 2.45 -18.19 -4.25
C ARG A 5 3.44 -18.74 -3.20
N ASP A 6 4.35 -19.62 -3.62
CA ASP A 6 5.35 -20.21 -2.75
C ASP A 6 6.68 -19.42 -2.74
N ASP A 7 6.79 -18.38 -3.60
CA ASP A 7 8.02 -17.57 -3.70
C ASP A 7 8.08 -16.48 -2.62
N PHE A 8 6.92 -16.11 -2.04
CA PHE A 8 6.81 -15.02 -1.07
C PHE A 8 6.45 -15.56 0.31
N HIS A 9 7.31 -15.26 1.29
CA HIS A 9 7.12 -15.65 2.68
C HIS A 9 6.82 -14.46 3.60
N ARG A 10 7.03 -13.25 3.14
CA ARG A 10 6.71 -12.03 3.88
C ARG A 10 5.98 -11.01 3.00
N ILE A 11 4.96 -10.40 3.56
CA ILE A 11 4.16 -9.38 2.89
C ILE A 11 4.36 -8.06 3.61
N LEU A 12 5.04 -7.11 2.96
CA LEU A 12 5.05 -5.71 3.38
C LEU A 12 3.76 -5.06 2.88
N LEU A 13 2.85 -4.77 3.79
CA LEU A 13 1.56 -4.16 3.48
C LEU A 13 1.55 -2.71 3.98
N LEU A 14 1.55 -1.77 3.05
CA LEU A 14 1.47 -0.33 3.33
C LEU A 14 0.03 0.15 3.18
N GLY A 15 -0.39 1.03 4.07
CA GLY A 15 -1.66 1.75 3.95
C GLY A 15 -1.61 3.11 4.65
N PRO A 16 -2.54 4.04 4.35
CA PRO A 16 -2.56 5.36 4.96
C PRO A 16 -3.03 5.36 6.41
N ALA A 17 -2.68 6.41 7.16
CA ALA A 17 -3.21 6.70 8.49
C ALA A 17 -4.49 7.54 8.36
N HIS A 18 -5.67 6.93 8.59
CA HIS A 18 -6.96 7.64 8.55
C HIS A 18 -7.45 8.09 9.93
N ARG A 19 -7.00 7.43 11.00
CA ARG A 19 -7.58 7.56 12.33
C ARG A 19 -6.77 8.40 13.30
N VAL A 20 -5.46 8.44 13.08
CA VAL A 20 -4.53 9.20 13.93
C VAL A 20 -3.62 10.07 13.08
N TRP A 21 -3.25 11.22 13.63
CA TRP A 21 -2.16 11.98 13.03
C TRP A 21 -0.83 11.25 13.29
N LEU A 22 -0.08 11.05 12.22
CA LEU A 22 1.15 10.27 12.24
C LEU A 22 2.22 10.92 11.36
N GLU A 23 3.39 11.15 11.92
CA GLU A 23 4.62 11.41 11.15
C GLU A 23 5.39 10.10 11.03
N GLY A 24 5.81 9.76 9.80
CA GLY A 24 6.55 8.54 9.52
C GLY A 24 5.65 7.30 9.40
N ILE A 25 6.13 6.18 9.92
CA ILE A 25 5.54 4.85 9.76
C ILE A 25 5.28 4.23 11.13
N ALA A 26 4.08 3.73 11.33
CA ALA A 26 3.68 2.98 12.52
C ALA A 26 3.61 1.48 12.24
N PHE A 27 4.28 0.68 13.07
CA PHE A 27 4.09 -0.76 13.18
C PHE A 27 3.36 -1.10 14.48
N PRO A 28 2.57 -2.20 14.52
CA PRO A 28 1.92 -2.64 15.76
C PRO A 28 2.88 -3.42 16.65
N GLY A 29 2.65 -3.35 17.95
CA GLY A 29 3.36 -4.14 18.97
C GLY A 29 2.83 -5.57 19.14
N THR A 30 1.69 -5.92 18.50
CA THR A 30 1.05 -7.23 18.59
C THR A 30 1.87 -8.35 17.94
N ASP A 31 1.49 -9.61 18.18
CA ASP A 31 2.19 -10.77 17.60
C ASP A 31 1.59 -11.24 16.27
N ALA A 32 0.34 -10.87 16.01
CA ALA A 32 -0.37 -11.33 14.83
C ALA A 32 -1.63 -10.47 14.56
N PHE A 33 -2.13 -10.54 13.34
CA PHE A 33 -3.49 -10.13 12.97
C PHE A 33 -4.39 -11.37 12.88
N GLU A 34 -5.68 -11.18 13.15
CA GLU A 34 -6.69 -12.22 13.04
C GLU A 34 -7.77 -11.83 12.05
N THR A 35 -8.15 -12.76 11.22
CA THR A 35 -9.27 -12.65 10.27
C THR A 35 -10.21 -13.83 10.45
N PRO A 36 -11.40 -13.84 9.84
CA PRO A 36 -12.25 -15.03 9.82
C PRO A 36 -11.58 -16.26 9.19
N LEU A 37 -10.54 -16.08 8.38
CA LEU A 37 -9.78 -17.16 7.75
C LEU A 37 -8.62 -17.68 8.59
N GLY A 38 -8.33 -17.04 9.73
CA GLY A 38 -7.30 -17.49 10.66
C GLY A 38 -6.29 -16.40 11.01
N ARG A 39 -5.27 -16.82 11.74
CA ARG A 39 -4.22 -15.97 12.29
C ARG A 39 -3.07 -15.79 11.29
N ILE A 40 -2.58 -14.55 11.18
CA ILE A 40 -1.41 -14.17 10.36
C ILE A 40 -0.32 -13.64 11.30
N PRO A 41 0.82 -14.34 11.44
CA PRO A 41 1.92 -13.91 12.30
C PRO A 41 2.61 -12.65 11.74
N LEU A 42 3.14 -11.81 12.61
CA LEU A 42 3.95 -10.67 12.21
C LEU A 42 5.44 -11.04 12.12
N ALA A 43 6.12 -10.48 11.12
CA ALA A 43 7.57 -10.60 10.93
C ALA A 43 8.34 -9.75 11.97
N LYS A 44 8.27 -10.14 13.23
CA LYS A 44 8.76 -9.36 14.39
C LYS A 44 10.24 -9.00 14.32
N GLN A 45 11.06 -9.86 13.73
CA GLN A 45 12.48 -9.58 13.58
C GLN A 45 12.68 -8.40 12.64
N GLN A 46 12.05 -8.42 11.48
CA GLN A 46 12.13 -7.37 10.47
C GLN A 46 11.59 -6.04 11.02
N ILE A 47 10.44 -6.08 11.71
CA ILE A 47 9.89 -4.88 12.37
C ILE A 47 10.88 -4.29 13.37
N ARG A 48 11.55 -5.10 14.20
CA ARG A 48 12.56 -4.62 15.14
C ARG A 48 13.77 -4.00 14.46
N GLU A 49 14.20 -4.55 13.33
CA GLU A 49 15.29 -3.99 12.53
C GLU A 49 14.94 -2.63 11.93
N LEU A 50 13.67 -2.42 11.57
CA LEU A 50 13.17 -1.15 11.05
C LEU A 50 13.06 -0.05 12.11
N LEU A 51 12.91 -0.39 13.38
CA LEU A 51 12.87 0.59 14.49
C LEU A 51 14.17 1.39 14.67
N ARG A 52 15.24 1.04 13.97
CA ARG A 52 16.47 1.85 13.91
C ARG A 52 16.32 3.15 13.08
N PHE A 53 15.31 3.20 12.20
CA PHE A 53 15.06 4.39 11.38
C PHE A 53 14.23 5.40 12.17
N PRO A 54 14.60 6.69 12.13
CA PRO A 54 13.94 7.72 12.94
C PRO A 54 12.47 7.95 12.57
N GLU A 55 12.09 7.61 11.34
CA GLU A 55 10.71 7.72 10.84
C GLU A 55 9.82 6.55 11.28
N VAL A 56 10.39 5.51 11.93
CA VAL A 56 9.69 4.28 12.28
C VAL A 56 9.40 4.20 13.77
N GLN A 57 8.18 3.86 14.14
CA GLN A 57 7.74 3.75 15.53
C GLN A 57 6.75 2.60 15.75
N LEU A 58 6.66 2.12 17.00
CA LEU A 58 5.57 1.22 17.41
C LEU A 58 4.40 2.07 17.91
N ARG A 59 3.23 1.93 17.28
CA ARG A 59 2.02 2.70 17.58
C ARG A 59 0.78 1.81 17.39
N ASP A 60 0.35 1.13 18.45
CA ASP A 60 -0.84 0.28 18.40
C ASP A 60 -2.12 1.08 18.14
N ASP A 61 -2.20 2.32 18.62
CA ASP A 61 -3.32 3.22 18.37
C ASP A 61 -3.49 3.62 16.89
N ALA A 62 -2.42 3.60 16.11
CA ALA A 62 -2.49 3.82 14.67
C ALA A 62 -3.11 2.63 13.90
N HIS A 63 -3.13 1.45 14.51
CA HIS A 63 -3.68 0.24 13.91
C HIS A 63 -5.06 -0.14 14.45
N GLN A 64 -5.40 0.26 15.68
CA GLN A 64 -6.56 -0.24 16.43
C GLN A 64 -7.88 -0.07 15.67
N ASP A 65 -8.11 1.12 15.10
CA ASP A 65 -9.35 1.46 14.38
C ASP A 65 -9.11 1.67 12.87
N GLU A 66 -7.92 1.30 12.38
CA GLU A 66 -7.55 1.41 10.97
C GLU A 66 -7.97 0.14 10.22
N HIS A 67 -8.55 0.34 9.04
CA HIS A 67 -9.09 -0.76 8.23
C HIS A 67 -8.37 -0.94 6.88
N CYS A 68 -7.55 0.02 6.45
CA CYS A 68 -6.93 -0.02 5.13
C CYS A 68 -6.02 -1.25 4.91
N LEU A 69 -5.45 -1.82 5.99
CA LEU A 69 -4.61 -3.01 5.92
C LEU A 69 -5.44 -4.30 6.04
N GLU A 70 -6.35 -4.35 7.02
CA GLU A 70 -7.09 -5.58 7.31
C GLU A 70 -7.96 -6.06 6.15
N VAL A 71 -8.51 -5.14 5.35
CA VAL A 71 -9.36 -5.48 4.20
C VAL A 71 -8.62 -6.28 3.11
N GLN A 72 -7.28 -6.20 3.08
CA GLN A 72 -6.44 -6.94 2.14
C GLN A 72 -6.13 -8.37 2.59
N LEU A 73 -6.17 -8.63 3.91
CA LEU A 73 -5.65 -9.86 4.49
C LEU A 73 -6.39 -11.13 4.04
N PRO A 74 -7.74 -11.16 3.99
CA PRO A 74 -8.46 -12.35 3.51
C PRO A 74 -8.10 -12.72 2.07
N PHE A 75 -7.88 -11.74 1.20
CA PHE A 75 -7.46 -11.98 -0.18
C PHE A 75 -6.06 -12.56 -0.26
N LEU A 76 -5.15 -12.11 0.61
CA LEU A 76 -3.80 -12.66 0.70
C LEU A 76 -3.83 -14.10 1.21
N GLN A 77 -4.63 -14.41 2.23
CA GLN A 77 -4.79 -15.76 2.77
C GLN A 77 -5.39 -16.76 1.77
N GLU A 78 -6.27 -16.31 0.86
CA GLU A 78 -6.82 -17.13 -0.21
C GLU A 78 -5.83 -17.39 -1.37
N ILE A 79 -4.85 -16.50 -1.55
CA ILE A 79 -3.95 -16.53 -2.71
C ILE A 79 -2.61 -17.16 -2.36
N LEU A 80 -2.07 -16.82 -1.19
CA LEU A 80 -0.76 -17.25 -0.71
C LEU A 80 -0.91 -18.44 0.23
N ASN A 81 0.18 -19.17 0.40
CA ASN A 81 0.29 -20.16 1.47
C ASN A 81 0.61 -19.47 2.81
N GLU A 82 1.41 -20.08 3.66
CA GLU A 82 1.85 -19.44 4.91
C GLU A 82 2.77 -18.24 4.64
N PHE A 83 2.50 -17.12 5.29
CA PHE A 83 3.33 -15.92 5.22
C PHE A 83 3.32 -15.16 6.55
N GLU A 84 4.36 -14.36 6.75
CA GLU A 84 4.43 -13.36 7.83
C GLU A 84 4.08 -11.98 7.28
N LEU A 85 3.42 -11.16 8.10
CA LEU A 85 3.01 -9.80 7.73
C LEU A 85 3.96 -8.76 8.32
N ILE A 86 4.29 -7.73 7.53
CA ILE A 86 4.92 -6.48 7.95
C ILE A 86 3.89 -5.36 7.69
N PRO A 87 2.93 -5.13 8.61
CA PRO A 87 1.86 -4.16 8.40
C PRO A 87 2.32 -2.77 8.77
N ALA A 88 2.30 -1.84 7.83
CA ALA A 88 2.78 -0.47 8.00
C ALA A 88 1.68 0.54 7.74
N VAL A 89 1.23 1.24 8.77
CA VAL A 89 0.41 2.45 8.61
C VAL A 89 1.35 3.63 8.38
N VAL A 90 1.14 4.34 7.28
CA VAL A 90 2.03 5.40 6.81
C VAL A 90 1.32 6.76 6.92
N GLY A 91 1.91 7.66 7.68
CA GLY A 91 1.50 9.05 7.82
C GLY A 91 2.31 10.00 6.95
N GLU A 92 2.54 11.21 7.43
CA GLU A 92 3.37 12.19 6.73
C GLU A 92 4.84 11.73 6.72
N ILE A 93 5.36 11.47 5.54
CA ILE A 93 6.75 11.05 5.32
C ILE A 93 7.24 11.58 3.97
N SER A 94 8.52 11.93 3.89
CA SER A 94 9.10 12.31 2.61
C SER A 94 9.18 11.11 1.66
N PRO A 95 8.95 11.28 0.36
CA PRO A 95 9.12 10.20 -0.62
C PRO A 95 10.52 9.58 -0.60
N ASP A 96 11.55 10.38 -0.31
CA ASP A 96 12.93 9.90 -0.26
C ASP A 96 13.18 9.03 0.99
N SER A 97 12.66 9.42 2.17
CA SER A 97 12.76 8.61 3.39
C SER A 97 12.07 7.25 3.23
N LEU A 98 10.84 7.25 2.68
CA LEU A 98 10.13 5.99 2.45
C LEU A 98 10.84 5.14 1.39
N SER A 99 11.34 5.74 0.30
CA SER A 99 12.11 5.02 -0.72
C SER A 99 13.34 4.32 -0.13
N GLY A 100 14.09 4.99 0.76
CA GLY A 100 15.24 4.39 1.44
C GLY A 100 14.86 3.25 2.39
N LEU A 101 13.70 3.33 3.04
CA LEU A 101 13.16 2.21 3.84
C LEU A 101 12.77 1.01 2.96
N LEU A 102 12.13 1.27 1.83
CA LEU A 102 11.73 0.22 0.88
C LEU A 102 12.94 -0.49 0.27
N GLU A 103 14.03 0.21 0.00
CA GLU A 103 15.27 -0.39 -0.49
C GLU A 103 15.75 -1.49 0.47
N ASN A 104 15.83 -1.21 1.78
CA ASN A 104 16.23 -2.21 2.78
C ASN A 104 15.27 -3.41 2.87
N LEU A 105 13.96 -3.16 2.76
CA LEU A 105 12.95 -4.21 2.90
C LEU A 105 12.84 -5.11 1.66
N LEU A 106 13.12 -4.58 0.49
CA LEU A 106 12.98 -5.28 -0.79
C LEU A 106 14.29 -5.90 -1.27
N GLU A 107 15.39 -5.77 -0.52
CA GLU A 107 16.63 -6.54 -0.76
C GLU A 107 16.38 -8.06 -0.68
N ASP A 108 15.44 -8.49 0.17
CA ASP A 108 15.06 -9.91 0.26
C ASP A 108 13.98 -10.22 -0.80
N PRO A 109 14.28 -11.06 -1.80
CA PRO A 109 13.34 -11.37 -2.88
C PRO A 109 12.11 -12.16 -2.41
N GLN A 110 12.09 -12.67 -1.19
CA GLN A 110 10.94 -13.33 -0.58
C GLN A 110 9.92 -12.34 -0.01
N ASN A 111 10.25 -11.05 -0.01
CA ASN A 111 9.34 -10.00 0.40
C ASN A 111 8.49 -9.51 -0.78
N LEU A 112 7.19 -9.53 -0.61
CA LEU A 112 6.24 -8.92 -1.55
C LEU A 112 5.72 -7.61 -0.96
N LEU A 113 5.83 -6.54 -1.72
CA LEU A 113 5.22 -5.26 -1.36
C LEU A 113 3.79 -5.18 -1.90
N LEU A 114 2.87 -4.82 -1.03
CA LEU A 114 1.49 -4.45 -1.36
C LEU A 114 1.19 -3.08 -0.76
N LEU A 115 0.59 -2.20 -1.55
CA LEU A 115 0.11 -0.89 -1.10
C LEU A 115 -1.40 -0.82 -1.26
N SER A 116 -2.09 -0.52 -0.15
CA SER A 116 -3.55 -0.34 -0.11
C SER A 116 -3.89 1.14 -0.17
N THR A 117 -4.65 1.54 -1.16
CA THR A 117 -5.16 2.91 -1.31
C THR A 117 -6.42 2.92 -2.18
N ASP A 118 -7.34 3.81 -1.85
CA ASP A 118 -8.37 4.23 -2.79
C ASP A 118 -7.87 5.45 -3.57
N LEU A 119 -8.53 5.75 -4.69
CA LEU A 119 -8.30 6.97 -5.48
C LEU A 119 -9.23 8.10 -5.00
N SER A 120 -9.87 8.83 -5.93
CA SER A 120 -10.72 9.96 -5.58
C SER A 120 -11.95 9.55 -4.75
N HIS A 121 -12.44 10.46 -3.90
CA HIS A 121 -13.58 10.22 -3.02
C HIS A 121 -14.68 11.24 -3.23
N PHE A 122 -15.92 10.75 -3.25
CA PHE A 122 -17.16 11.53 -3.12
C PHE A 122 -17.43 12.53 -4.26
N HIS A 123 -16.78 12.39 -5.38
CA HIS A 123 -17.08 13.13 -6.62
C HIS A 123 -18.23 12.47 -7.39
N SER A 124 -18.84 13.24 -8.31
CA SER A 124 -19.73 12.63 -9.31
C SER A 124 -18.97 11.64 -10.19
N TYR A 125 -19.68 10.70 -10.78
CA TYR A 125 -19.09 9.65 -11.62
C TYR A 125 -18.12 10.19 -12.69
N SER A 126 -18.52 11.24 -13.43
CA SER A 126 -17.69 11.81 -14.49
C SER A 126 -16.48 12.61 -13.98
N GLU A 127 -16.63 13.29 -12.84
CA GLU A 127 -15.53 14.01 -12.21
C GLU A 127 -14.50 13.03 -11.65
N ALA A 128 -14.97 11.98 -10.95
CA ALA A 128 -14.10 10.92 -10.44
C ALA A 128 -13.30 10.26 -11.58
N GLN A 129 -13.94 9.90 -12.69
CA GLN A 129 -13.24 9.34 -13.85
C GLN A 129 -12.13 10.27 -14.37
N ALA A 130 -12.39 11.59 -14.43
CA ALA A 130 -11.40 12.55 -14.93
C ALA A 130 -10.22 12.74 -13.95
N ILE A 131 -10.49 12.74 -12.64
CA ILE A 131 -9.46 12.82 -11.59
C ILE A 131 -8.63 11.54 -11.59
N ASP A 132 -9.29 10.39 -11.53
CA ASP A 132 -8.64 9.08 -11.41
C ASP A 132 -7.79 8.75 -12.65
N GLN A 133 -8.24 9.16 -13.84
CA GLN A 133 -7.45 9.00 -15.06
C GLN A 133 -6.15 9.81 -15.01
N LYS A 134 -6.19 11.07 -14.52
CA LYS A 134 -4.98 11.89 -14.35
C LYS A 134 -4.04 11.32 -13.29
N THR A 135 -4.60 10.82 -12.18
CA THR A 135 -3.83 10.15 -11.13
C THR A 135 -3.17 8.89 -11.68
N ALA A 136 -3.90 8.09 -12.46
CA ALA A 136 -3.37 6.90 -13.11
C ALA A 136 -2.22 7.21 -14.08
N GLU A 137 -2.33 8.27 -14.87
CA GLU A 137 -1.26 8.74 -15.77
C GLU A 137 -0.01 9.17 -14.98
N ALA A 138 -0.18 9.88 -13.86
CA ALA A 138 0.93 10.25 -12.97
C ALA A 138 1.59 9.03 -12.34
N ILE A 139 0.81 8.03 -11.89
CA ILE A 139 1.33 6.76 -11.37
C ILE A 139 2.17 6.05 -12.44
N GLU A 140 1.66 5.90 -13.64
CA GLU A 140 2.32 5.17 -14.75
C GLU A 140 3.57 5.88 -15.28
N SER A 141 3.63 7.19 -15.08
CA SER A 141 4.80 8.02 -15.44
C SER A 141 5.79 8.19 -14.26
N PHE A 142 5.53 7.55 -13.10
CA PHE A 142 6.32 7.70 -11.87
C PHE A 142 6.47 9.16 -11.41
N GLU A 143 5.44 9.99 -11.66
CA GLU A 143 5.42 11.41 -11.28
C GLU A 143 4.89 11.58 -9.85
N ASP A 144 5.67 11.12 -8.87
CA ASP A 144 5.28 11.09 -7.45
C ASP A 144 4.87 12.46 -6.90
N GLU A 145 5.47 13.55 -7.39
CA GLU A 145 5.14 14.91 -7.01
C GLU A 145 3.73 15.37 -7.45
N LYS A 146 3.13 14.69 -8.42
CA LYS A 146 1.77 14.98 -8.89
C LYS A 146 0.67 14.25 -8.14
N ILE A 147 1.03 13.32 -7.25
CA ILE A 147 0.07 12.59 -6.43
C ILE A 147 -0.29 13.42 -5.20
N LEU A 148 -1.52 13.87 -5.11
CA LEU A 148 -2.02 14.70 -4.02
C LEU A 148 -2.94 13.91 -3.09
N PRO A 149 -3.03 14.28 -1.79
CA PRO A 149 -3.89 13.60 -0.82
C PRO A 149 -5.38 13.58 -1.20
N GLU A 150 -5.85 14.57 -1.96
CA GLU A 150 -7.22 14.64 -2.47
C GLU A 150 -7.50 13.65 -3.60
N GLN A 151 -6.45 13.11 -4.22
CA GLN A 151 -6.54 12.18 -5.35
C GLN A 151 -6.43 10.72 -4.92
N ALA A 152 -5.75 10.46 -3.80
CA ALA A 152 -5.58 9.11 -3.25
C ALA A 152 -5.40 9.19 -1.74
N CYS A 153 -6.16 8.40 -0.97
CA CYS A 153 -6.01 8.39 0.49
C CYS A 153 -4.62 7.93 0.92
N GLY A 154 -3.99 7.04 0.16
CA GLY A 154 -2.62 6.58 0.33
C GLY A 154 -1.56 7.40 -0.43
N ALA A 155 -1.76 8.71 -0.63
CA ALA A 155 -0.81 9.55 -1.37
C ALA A 155 0.62 9.48 -0.81
N HIS A 156 0.81 9.53 0.52
CA HIS A 156 2.14 9.46 1.14
C HIS A 156 2.87 8.15 0.83
N PRO A 157 2.31 6.96 1.13
CA PRO A 157 2.98 5.71 0.79
C PRO A 157 3.12 5.50 -0.73
N LEU A 158 2.16 5.96 -1.54
CA LEU A 158 2.22 5.85 -2.99
C LEU A 158 3.36 6.68 -3.58
N ARG A 159 3.56 7.91 -3.12
CA ARG A 159 4.67 8.78 -3.56
C ARG A 159 6.03 8.15 -3.26
N GLY A 160 6.21 7.57 -2.07
CA GLY A 160 7.46 6.88 -1.71
C GLY A 160 7.70 5.64 -2.56
N LEU A 161 6.66 4.84 -2.82
CA LEU A 161 6.76 3.69 -3.72
C LEU A 161 7.11 4.09 -5.16
N LEU A 162 6.47 5.11 -5.71
CA LEU A 162 6.77 5.60 -7.07
C LEU A 162 8.19 6.15 -7.18
N ARG A 163 8.65 6.88 -6.15
CA ARG A 163 10.03 7.37 -6.05
C ARG A 163 11.02 6.20 -6.05
N HIS A 164 10.79 5.20 -5.23
CA HIS A 164 11.60 3.99 -5.18
C HIS A 164 11.62 3.27 -6.53
N ALA A 165 10.46 2.98 -7.10
CA ALA A 165 10.33 2.28 -8.37
C ALA A 165 11.02 3.02 -9.53
N ARG A 166 10.94 4.36 -9.56
CA ARG A 166 11.66 5.19 -10.53
C ARG A 166 13.17 5.08 -10.39
N ILE A 167 13.69 5.13 -9.16
CA ILE A 167 15.14 5.00 -8.88
C ILE A 167 15.64 3.62 -9.29
N GLN A 168 14.87 2.57 -9.02
CA GLN A 168 15.22 1.17 -9.35
C GLN A 168 14.94 0.82 -10.83
N GLY A 169 14.38 1.75 -11.60
CA GLY A 169 14.07 1.48 -13.02
C GLY A 169 12.99 0.42 -13.23
N TRP A 170 12.05 0.29 -12.29
CA TRP A 170 10.96 -0.67 -12.41
C TRP A 170 10.00 -0.33 -13.54
N LYS A 171 9.27 -1.34 -13.99
CA LYS A 171 8.13 -1.19 -14.91
C LYS A 171 6.83 -1.20 -14.13
N ILE A 172 5.84 -0.47 -14.63
CA ILE A 172 4.49 -0.45 -14.08
C ILE A 172 3.49 -0.84 -15.16
N GLN A 173 2.49 -1.61 -14.76
CA GLN A 173 1.38 -2.02 -15.63
C GLN A 173 0.05 -1.78 -14.91
N ARG A 174 -0.84 -1.02 -15.52
CA ARG A 174 -2.23 -0.90 -15.06
C ARG A 174 -2.94 -2.23 -15.27
N LEU A 175 -3.58 -2.75 -14.24
CA LEU A 175 -4.41 -3.95 -14.27
C LEU A 175 -5.90 -3.61 -14.32
N GLY A 176 -6.28 -2.44 -13.78
CA GLY A 176 -7.66 -1.98 -13.79
C GLY A 176 -7.79 -0.56 -13.28
N LEU A 177 -8.85 0.12 -13.70
CA LEU A 177 -9.30 1.42 -13.22
C LEU A 177 -10.82 1.45 -13.30
N CYS A 178 -11.49 1.70 -12.18
CA CYS A 178 -12.94 1.77 -12.09
C CYS A 178 -13.36 2.62 -10.89
N ASN A 179 -14.65 2.77 -10.67
CA ASN A 179 -15.17 3.39 -9.46
C ASN A 179 -16.41 2.65 -8.93
N SER A 180 -16.88 2.98 -7.73
CA SER A 180 -18.02 2.33 -7.09
C SER A 180 -19.32 2.44 -7.89
N GLY A 181 -19.46 3.43 -8.77
CA GLY A 181 -20.60 3.59 -9.68
C GLY A 181 -20.61 2.62 -10.87
N ASP A 182 -19.51 1.88 -11.11
CA ASP A 182 -19.43 0.83 -12.13
C ASP A 182 -20.03 -0.50 -11.63
N THR A 183 -20.32 -0.60 -10.35
CA THR A 183 -20.89 -1.78 -9.70
C THR A 183 -22.31 -1.50 -9.16
N ALA A 184 -22.48 -1.45 -7.86
CA ALA A 184 -23.78 -1.31 -7.20
C ALA A 184 -24.04 0.08 -6.59
N GLY A 185 -23.07 1.01 -6.66
CA GLY A 185 -23.14 2.33 -6.05
C GLY A 185 -23.95 3.35 -6.88
N SER A 186 -24.42 4.42 -6.19
CA SER A 186 -24.94 5.61 -6.87
C SER A 186 -23.82 6.27 -7.69
N LYS A 187 -24.19 6.92 -8.79
CA LYS A 187 -23.26 7.74 -9.60
C LYS A 187 -23.10 9.18 -9.11
N ASP A 188 -23.82 9.57 -8.08
CA ASP A 188 -23.76 10.94 -7.56
C ASP A 188 -22.51 11.19 -6.71
N ARG A 189 -22.09 10.15 -5.98
CA ARG A 189 -20.91 10.19 -5.11
C ARG A 189 -20.21 8.83 -5.17
N VAL A 190 -19.08 8.78 -5.85
CA VAL A 190 -18.32 7.55 -6.05
C VAL A 190 -16.96 7.59 -5.36
N VAL A 191 -16.35 6.43 -5.22
CA VAL A 191 -14.96 6.24 -4.81
C VAL A 191 -14.22 5.59 -5.97
N GLY A 192 -13.07 6.13 -6.34
CA GLY A 192 -12.22 5.60 -7.39
C GLY A 192 -11.35 4.46 -6.92
N TYR A 193 -11.13 3.48 -7.77
CA TYR A 193 -10.30 2.30 -7.52
C TYR A 193 -9.34 2.05 -8.68
N GLY A 194 -8.12 1.70 -8.35
CA GLY A 194 -7.11 1.34 -9.34
C GLY A 194 -6.28 0.14 -8.89
N ALA A 195 -5.74 -0.59 -9.85
CA ALA A 195 -4.82 -1.68 -9.59
C ALA A 195 -3.65 -1.64 -10.57
N TRP A 196 -2.44 -1.73 -10.04
CA TRP A 196 -1.20 -1.77 -10.82
C TRP A 196 -0.30 -2.88 -10.32
N ALA A 197 0.47 -3.43 -11.23
CA ALA A 197 1.59 -4.30 -10.92
C ALA A 197 2.90 -3.58 -11.26
N LEU A 198 3.84 -3.63 -10.32
CA LEU A 198 5.19 -3.12 -10.51
C LEU A 198 6.15 -4.32 -10.55
N SER A 199 7.15 -4.27 -11.40
CA SER A 199 8.14 -5.32 -11.53
C SER A 199 9.51 -4.74 -11.89
N GLU A 200 10.55 -5.40 -11.46
CA GLU A 200 11.91 -5.10 -11.92
C GLU A 200 12.02 -5.21 -13.43
N SER A 201 12.84 -4.37 -14.03
CA SER A 201 13.20 -4.51 -15.43
C SER A 201 14.14 -5.71 -15.57
N VAL A 202 13.66 -6.78 -16.19
CA VAL A 202 14.54 -7.91 -16.55
C VAL A 202 15.58 -7.38 -17.55
N SER A 203 16.83 -7.32 -17.12
CA SER A 203 17.99 -6.97 -17.92
C SER A 203 18.36 -8.12 -18.88
#